data_44fa50af3d05eee7feff8ab6e25d8faa
#
_entry.id   44fa50af3d05eee7feff8ab6e25d8faa
#
_cell.length_a   1.000
_cell.length_b   1.000
_cell.length_c   1.000
_cell.angle_alpha   90.00
_cell.angle_beta   90.00
_cell.angle_gamma   90.00
#
_symmetry.space_group_name_H-M   'P 1'
#
loop_
_entity.id
_entity.type
_entity.pdbx_description
1 polymer ?
#
loop_
_entity_poly.entity_id
_entity_poly.type
_entity_poly.pdbx_seq_one_letter_code
_entity_poly.pdbx_strand_id
1 'polypeptide(L)'
;MIFVDTSYLVALAKPADALHDVATEWSTVVSGPFVTTEFVLVEFVNLLSSPNQRAKAHAFVGSIYSNPKIRVVPATGGWFRRGLKLHAERQDKFWSLTDCISFEVMKEVNATDALTYDQDFEQAGIRVLLRETPPV
;
A
#
# COMPACT_ATOMS: atom_id res chain seq x y z
N MET A 1 -1.37 12.96 -4.72
CA MET A 1 -2.02 11.78 -4.12
C MET A 1 -0.94 10.81 -3.67
N ILE A 2 -1.08 10.22 -2.49
CA ILE A 2 -0.10 9.30 -1.91
C ILE A 2 -0.69 7.91 -1.94
N PHE A 3 0.05 6.94 -2.48
CA PHE A 3 -0.37 5.54 -2.50
C PHE A 3 -0.09 4.89 -1.14
N VAL A 4 -1.02 4.07 -0.67
CA VAL A 4 -0.89 3.33 0.60
C VAL A 4 -0.69 1.85 0.28
N ASP A 5 0.47 1.33 0.64
CA ASP A 5 0.86 -0.06 0.40
C ASP A 5 0.70 -0.92 1.66
N THR A 6 0.74 -2.22 1.47
CA THR A 6 0.56 -3.23 2.51
C THR A 6 1.55 -3.07 3.67
N SER A 7 2.83 -2.82 3.38
CA SER A 7 3.86 -2.72 4.45
C SER A 7 3.56 -1.61 5.44
N TYR A 8 3.01 -0.49 4.97
CA TYR A 8 2.61 0.61 5.85
C TYR A 8 1.43 0.23 6.73
N LEU A 9 0.40 -0.40 6.15
CA LEU A 9 -0.79 -0.82 6.89
C LEU A 9 -0.44 -1.85 7.97
N VAL A 10 0.39 -2.83 7.62
CA VAL A 10 0.87 -3.84 8.57
C VAL A 10 1.67 -3.20 9.70
N ALA A 11 2.55 -2.25 9.36
CA ALA A 11 3.36 -1.55 10.35
C ALA A 11 2.49 -0.74 11.34
N LEU A 12 1.44 -0.08 10.85
CA LEU A 12 0.50 0.63 11.74
C LEU A 12 -0.27 -0.34 12.63
N ALA A 13 -0.74 -1.46 12.07
CA ALA A 13 -1.59 -2.40 12.79
C ALA A 13 -0.84 -3.25 13.82
N LYS A 14 0.47 -3.46 13.62
CA LYS A 14 1.28 -4.34 14.46
C LYS A 14 2.33 -3.54 15.24
N PRO A 15 2.10 -3.23 16.53
CA PRO A 15 3.09 -2.49 17.34
C PRO A 15 4.47 -3.16 17.39
N ALA A 16 4.54 -4.49 17.24
CA ALA A 16 5.80 -5.23 17.22
C ALA A 16 6.52 -5.22 15.87
N ASP A 17 5.90 -4.67 14.81
CA ASP A 17 6.53 -4.56 13.50
C ASP A 17 7.72 -3.60 13.56
N ALA A 18 8.82 -3.98 12.91
CA ALA A 18 10.05 -3.16 12.90
C ALA A 18 9.83 -1.76 12.34
N LEU A 19 8.81 -1.57 11.49
CA LEU A 19 8.50 -0.29 10.86
C LEU A 19 7.40 0.48 11.61
N HIS A 20 6.90 -0.04 12.75
CA HIS A 20 5.78 0.58 13.44
C HIS A 20 6.02 2.04 13.77
N ASP A 21 7.17 2.36 14.35
CA ASP A 21 7.47 3.72 14.80
C ASP A 21 7.57 4.69 13.62
N VAL A 22 8.29 4.32 12.56
CA VAL A 22 8.43 5.19 11.39
C VAL A 22 7.09 5.36 10.67
N ALA A 23 6.28 4.31 10.57
CA ALA A 23 4.95 4.39 9.98
C ALA A 23 4.04 5.32 10.80
N THR A 24 4.08 5.21 12.13
CA THR A 24 3.31 6.08 13.03
C THR A 24 3.74 7.53 12.88
N GLU A 25 5.04 7.80 12.80
CA GLU A 25 5.56 9.16 12.58
C GLU A 25 5.05 9.74 11.26
N TRP A 26 5.15 8.97 10.17
CA TRP A 26 4.64 9.40 8.87
C TRP A 26 3.12 9.67 8.90
N SER A 27 2.36 8.88 9.65
CA SER A 27 0.91 9.07 9.76
C SER A 27 0.53 10.41 10.35
N THR A 28 1.41 11.03 11.13
CA THR A 28 1.16 12.35 11.75
C THR A 28 1.47 13.52 10.83
N VAL A 29 2.24 13.31 9.76
CA VAL A 29 2.69 14.40 8.88
C VAL A 29 2.03 14.38 7.50
N VAL A 30 1.52 13.23 7.04
CA VAL A 30 0.83 13.15 5.75
C VAL A 30 -0.64 13.47 5.92
N SER A 31 -1.18 14.28 5.03
CA SER A 31 -2.58 14.71 5.08
C SER A 31 -3.42 14.18 3.91
N GLY A 32 -2.79 13.51 2.96
CA GLY A 32 -3.48 12.99 1.78
C GLY A 32 -3.72 14.06 0.71
N PRO A 33 -4.54 13.80 -0.29
CA PRO A 33 -5.38 12.60 -0.45
C PRO A 33 -4.58 11.33 -0.69
N PHE A 34 -5.20 10.20 -0.32
CA PHE A 34 -4.59 8.89 -0.43
C PHE A 34 -5.33 7.99 -1.42
N VAL A 35 -4.61 7.02 -1.98
CA VAL A 35 -5.19 5.96 -2.82
C VAL A 35 -4.60 4.62 -2.40
N THR A 36 -5.44 3.60 -2.38
CA THR A 36 -5.02 2.21 -2.25
C THR A 36 -5.92 1.33 -3.12
N THR A 37 -5.70 0.03 -3.11
CA THR A 37 -6.51 -0.91 -3.89
C THR A 37 -7.06 -2.00 -3.01
N GLU A 38 -8.15 -2.65 -3.44
CA GLU A 38 -8.64 -3.84 -2.75
C GLU A 38 -7.65 -5.00 -2.82
N PHE A 39 -6.77 -5.04 -3.83
CA PHE A 39 -5.69 -6.03 -3.89
C PHE A 39 -4.70 -5.86 -2.73
N VAL A 40 -4.35 -4.62 -2.38
CA VAL A 40 -3.53 -4.32 -1.20
C VAL A 40 -4.28 -4.75 0.07
N LEU A 41 -5.58 -4.47 0.17
CA LEU A 41 -6.37 -4.85 1.34
C LEU A 41 -6.47 -6.36 1.51
N VAL A 42 -6.56 -7.13 0.42
CA VAL A 42 -6.51 -8.60 0.47
C VAL A 42 -5.19 -9.06 1.08
N GLU A 43 -4.08 -8.52 0.61
CA GLU A 43 -2.75 -8.86 1.12
C GLU A 43 -2.62 -8.51 2.61
N PHE A 44 -3.11 -7.34 3.00
CA PHE A 44 -3.11 -6.88 4.39
C PHE A 44 -3.91 -7.83 5.29
N VAL A 45 -5.14 -8.17 4.91
CA VAL A 45 -6.00 -9.06 5.70
C VAL A 45 -5.38 -10.46 5.78
N ASN A 46 -4.78 -10.95 4.70
CA ASN A 46 -4.10 -12.25 4.69
C ASN A 46 -2.96 -12.29 5.72
N LEU A 47 -2.23 -11.19 5.88
CA LEU A 47 -1.13 -11.10 6.85
C LEU A 47 -1.59 -10.99 8.31
N LEU A 48 -2.85 -10.62 8.54
CA LEU A 48 -3.46 -10.53 9.88
C LEU A 48 -4.57 -11.57 10.07
N SER A 49 -4.36 -12.79 9.57
CA SER A 49 -5.41 -13.83 9.56
C SER A 49 -5.37 -14.78 10.76
N SER A 50 -4.43 -14.64 11.68
CA SER A 50 -4.46 -15.41 12.92
C SER A 50 -5.66 -14.99 13.79
N PRO A 51 -6.25 -15.91 14.59
CA PRO A 51 -7.48 -15.61 15.33
C PRO A 51 -7.44 -14.34 16.16
N ASN A 52 -6.30 -14.04 16.81
CA ASN A 52 -6.15 -12.87 17.67
C ASN A 52 -5.94 -11.54 16.89
N GLN A 53 -5.78 -11.61 15.58
CA GLN A 53 -5.53 -10.42 14.73
C GLN A 53 -6.70 -10.09 13.79
N ARG A 54 -7.63 -11.03 13.59
CA ARG A 54 -8.72 -10.88 12.61
C ARG A 54 -9.60 -9.66 12.89
N ALA A 55 -10.02 -9.47 14.13
CA ALA A 55 -10.87 -8.34 14.49
C ALA A 55 -10.18 -7.00 14.20
N LYS A 56 -8.88 -6.90 14.50
CA LYS A 56 -8.07 -5.72 14.21
C LYS A 56 -7.98 -5.47 12.71
N ALA A 57 -7.75 -6.52 11.91
CA ALA A 57 -7.69 -6.39 10.45
C ALA A 57 -8.98 -5.82 9.89
N HIS A 58 -10.13 -6.34 10.30
CA HIS A 58 -11.43 -5.85 9.85
C HIS A 58 -11.71 -4.42 10.30
N ALA A 59 -11.32 -4.05 11.52
CA ALA A 59 -11.46 -2.69 12.01
C ALA A 59 -10.63 -1.70 11.17
N PHE A 60 -9.40 -2.07 10.82
CA PHE A 60 -8.54 -1.27 9.94
C PHE A 60 -9.17 -1.07 8.55
N VAL A 61 -9.65 -2.14 7.94
CA VAL A 61 -10.32 -2.07 6.63
C VAL A 61 -11.55 -1.15 6.71
N GLY A 62 -12.35 -1.30 7.75
CA GLY A 62 -13.51 -0.43 7.98
C GLY A 62 -13.13 1.04 8.10
N SER A 63 -12.05 1.35 8.83
CA SER A 63 -11.53 2.72 8.94
C SER A 63 -11.09 3.28 7.60
N ILE A 64 -10.45 2.47 6.77
CA ILE A 64 -9.98 2.89 5.44
C ILE A 64 -11.18 3.27 4.57
N TYR A 65 -12.20 2.43 4.51
CA TYR A 65 -13.41 2.73 3.74
C TYR A 65 -14.19 3.93 4.28
N SER A 66 -14.13 4.18 5.58
CA SER A 66 -14.83 5.31 6.21
C SER A 66 -14.07 6.63 6.09
N ASN A 67 -12.79 6.60 5.71
CA ASN A 67 -11.98 7.82 5.61
C ASN A 67 -12.20 8.50 4.25
N PRO A 68 -12.81 9.71 4.22
CA PRO A 68 -13.10 10.39 2.95
C PRO A 68 -11.84 10.83 2.19
N LYS A 69 -10.68 10.81 2.83
CA LYS A 69 -9.40 11.15 2.20
C LYS A 69 -8.76 9.97 1.47
N ILE A 70 -9.28 8.75 1.66
CA ILE A 70 -8.73 7.55 1.05
C ILE A 70 -9.66 7.05 -0.05
N ARG A 71 -9.16 7.02 -1.28
CA ARG A 71 -9.83 6.35 -2.39
C ARG A 71 -9.39 4.90 -2.44
N VAL A 72 -10.34 3.97 -2.36
CA VAL A 72 -10.06 2.54 -2.52
C VAL A 72 -10.48 2.12 -3.93
N VAL A 73 -9.50 1.72 -4.74
CA VAL A 73 -9.75 1.23 -6.10
C VAL A 73 -10.24 -0.21 -6.02
N PRO A 74 -11.42 -0.52 -6.58
CA PRO A 74 -11.98 -1.87 -6.52
C PRO A 74 -11.14 -2.90 -7.26
N ALA A 75 -11.18 -4.16 -6.79
CA ALA A 75 -10.49 -5.30 -7.40
C ALA A 75 -11.25 -5.77 -8.63
N THR A 76 -11.12 -5.05 -9.73
CA THR A 76 -11.77 -5.39 -11.00
C THR A 76 -10.87 -6.26 -11.89
N GLY A 77 -11.49 -6.99 -12.82
CA GLY A 77 -10.75 -7.75 -13.83
C GLY A 77 -9.87 -6.87 -14.71
N GLY A 78 -10.28 -5.62 -14.94
CA GLY A 78 -9.50 -4.66 -15.72
C GLY A 78 -8.15 -4.35 -15.07
N TRP A 79 -8.14 -4.05 -13.78
CA TRP A 79 -6.91 -3.80 -13.03
C TRP A 79 -6.04 -5.05 -12.93
N PHE A 80 -6.67 -6.20 -12.69
CA PHE A 80 -5.97 -7.49 -12.66
C PHE A 80 -5.22 -7.72 -13.99
N ARG A 81 -5.88 -7.53 -15.13
CA ARG A 81 -5.26 -7.75 -16.45
C ARG A 81 -4.17 -6.73 -16.76
N ARG A 82 -4.32 -5.46 -16.33
CA ARG A 82 -3.27 -4.46 -16.49
C ARG A 82 -2.02 -4.83 -15.69
N GLY A 83 -2.21 -5.30 -14.45
CA GLY A 83 -1.09 -5.79 -13.64
C GLY A 83 -0.41 -7.01 -14.24
N LEU A 84 -1.19 -7.97 -14.76
CA LEU A 84 -0.65 -9.16 -15.43
C LEU A 84 0.22 -8.77 -16.62
N LYS A 85 -0.20 -7.80 -17.39
CA LYS A 85 0.56 -7.32 -18.55
C LYS A 85 1.92 -6.75 -18.13
N LEU A 86 1.93 -5.87 -17.14
CA LEU A 86 3.17 -5.30 -16.62
C LEU A 86 4.08 -6.39 -16.04
N HIS A 87 3.51 -7.32 -15.28
CA HIS A 87 4.24 -8.43 -14.70
C HIS A 87 4.93 -9.29 -15.78
N ALA A 88 4.23 -9.57 -16.88
CA ALA A 88 4.79 -10.32 -17.99
C ALA A 88 5.89 -9.54 -18.76
N GLU A 89 5.75 -8.23 -18.88
CA GLU A 89 6.70 -7.36 -19.57
C GLU A 89 8.02 -7.13 -18.80
N ARG A 90 7.99 -7.23 -17.48
CA ARG A 90 9.14 -6.94 -16.64
C ARG A 90 9.71 -8.21 -15.99
N GLN A 91 10.14 -9.14 -16.84
CA GLN A 91 10.77 -10.40 -16.41
C GLN A 91 12.13 -10.18 -15.73
N ASP A 92 12.70 -8.98 -15.84
CA ASP A 92 13.93 -8.56 -15.17
C ASP A 92 13.73 -8.18 -13.70
N LYS A 93 12.48 -8.12 -13.22
CA LYS A 93 12.12 -7.66 -11.88
C LYS A 93 11.52 -8.78 -11.04
N PHE A 94 11.67 -8.65 -9.71
CA PHE A 94 11.01 -9.54 -8.73
C PHE A 94 9.66 -8.98 -8.25
N TRP A 95 9.10 -8.04 -8.95
CA TRP A 95 7.83 -7.41 -8.59
C TRP A 95 6.70 -8.43 -8.51
N SER A 96 5.93 -8.43 -7.42
CA SER A 96 4.73 -9.25 -7.31
C SER A 96 3.64 -8.72 -8.25
N LEU A 97 2.62 -9.54 -8.48
CA LEU A 97 1.45 -9.08 -9.24
C LEU A 97 0.74 -7.94 -8.53
N THR A 98 0.63 -8.00 -7.20
CA THR A 98 0.06 -6.89 -6.42
C THR A 98 0.84 -5.60 -6.63
N ASP A 99 2.18 -5.66 -6.62
CA ASP A 99 3.02 -4.50 -6.91
C ASP A 99 2.75 -3.94 -8.30
N CYS A 100 2.69 -4.80 -9.31
CA CYS A 100 2.42 -4.38 -10.68
C CYS A 100 1.07 -3.69 -10.82
N ILE A 101 0.04 -4.19 -10.14
CA ILE A 101 -1.28 -3.55 -10.11
C ILE A 101 -1.17 -2.18 -9.43
N SER A 102 -0.46 -2.11 -8.31
CA SER A 102 -0.25 -0.86 -7.59
C SER A 102 0.44 0.19 -8.47
N PHE A 103 1.48 -0.21 -9.21
CA PHE A 103 2.21 0.70 -10.12
C PHE A 103 1.29 1.23 -11.24
N GLU A 104 0.43 0.37 -11.80
CA GLU A 104 -0.52 0.79 -12.82
C GLU A 104 -1.56 1.78 -12.27
N VAL A 105 -2.06 1.54 -11.06
CA VAL A 105 -2.99 2.46 -10.39
C VAL A 105 -2.31 3.81 -10.13
N MET A 106 -1.08 3.79 -9.60
CA MET A 106 -0.31 5.01 -9.33
C MET A 106 -0.10 5.83 -10.58
N LYS A 107 0.21 5.18 -11.70
CA LYS A 107 0.37 5.83 -13.00
C LYS A 107 -0.93 6.52 -13.42
N GLU A 108 -2.05 5.84 -13.29
CA GLU A 108 -3.36 6.36 -13.67
C GLU A 108 -3.76 7.61 -12.88
N VAL A 109 -3.46 7.64 -11.59
CA VAL A 109 -3.82 8.77 -10.71
C VAL A 109 -2.69 9.78 -10.54
N ASN A 110 -1.56 9.60 -11.23
CA ASN A 110 -0.36 10.45 -11.15
C ASN A 110 0.21 10.54 -9.72
N ALA A 111 0.15 9.44 -8.96
CA ALA A 111 0.78 9.36 -7.66
C ALA A 111 2.27 9.08 -7.83
N THR A 112 3.12 9.87 -7.16
CA THR A 112 4.59 9.75 -7.25
C THR A 112 5.22 9.26 -5.95
N ASP A 113 4.47 9.32 -4.85
CA ASP A 113 4.93 8.95 -3.51
C ASP A 113 4.07 7.80 -2.98
N ALA A 114 4.68 6.91 -2.22
CA ALA A 114 3.99 5.80 -1.58
C ALA A 114 4.40 5.64 -0.13
N LEU A 115 3.41 5.36 0.73
CA LEU A 115 3.63 4.91 2.10
C LEU A 115 3.92 3.41 2.03
N THR A 116 5.19 3.09 1.85
CA THR A 116 5.72 1.73 1.72
C THR A 116 7.18 1.73 2.13
N TYR A 117 7.71 0.56 2.49
CA TYR A 117 9.15 0.34 2.72
C TYR A 117 9.78 -0.48 1.59
N ASP A 118 8.96 -0.99 0.66
CA ASP A 118 9.41 -1.90 -0.39
C ASP A 118 10.24 -1.19 -1.44
N GLN A 119 11.49 -1.63 -1.60
CA GLN A 119 12.41 -1.07 -2.60
C GLN A 119 11.94 -1.31 -4.04
N ASP A 120 11.03 -2.25 -4.27
CA ASP A 120 10.46 -2.48 -5.60
C ASP A 120 9.76 -1.22 -6.12
N PHE A 121 9.18 -0.43 -5.23
CA PHE A 121 8.58 0.86 -5.59
C PHE A 121 9.64 1.86 -6.06
N GLU A 122 10.83 1.88 -5.42
CA GLU A 122 11.94 2.72 -5.88
C GLU A 122 12.38 2.33 -7.29
N GLN A 123 12.44 1.03 -7.58
CA GLN A 123 12.78 0.53 -8.90
C GLN A 123 11.78 0.97 -9.96
N ALA A 124 10.54 1.19 -9.57
CA ALA A 124 9.49 1.69 -10.46
C ALA A 124 9.46 3.22 -10.58
N GLY A 125 10.42 3.91 -9.94
CA GLY A 125 10.52 5.38 -10.00
C GLY A 125 9.65 6.12 -8.99
N ILE A 126 9.20 5.43 -7.93
CA ILE A 126 8.31 5.98 -6.91
C ILE A 126 9.12 6.34 -5.68
N ARG A 127 8.79 7.48 -5.06
CA ARG A 127 9.39 7.87 -3.78
C ARG A 127 8.82 7.01 -2.65
N VAL A 128 9.71 6.31 -1.93
CA VAL A 128 9.37 5.36 -0.87
C VAL A 128 9.50 6.05 0.49
N LEU A 129 8.39 6.47 1.06
CA LEU A 129 8.39 7.35 2.24
C LEU A 129 8.93 6.68 3.50
N LEU A 130 8.65 5.39 3.72
CA LEU A 130 9.11 4.73 4.95
C LEU A 130 10.64 4.51 5.00
N ARG A 131 11.35 4.79 3.91
CA ARG A 131 12.82 4.77 3.88
C ARG A 131 13.42 6.15 4.12
N GLU A 132 12.58 7.15 4.33
CA GLU A 132 13.00 8.52 4.62
C GLU A 132 12.55 8.92 6.01
N THR A 133 13.26 9.87 6.61
CA THR A 133 12.86 10.46 7.88
C THR A 133 11.72 11.45 7.62
N PRO A 134 10.59 11.36 8.36
CA PRO A 134 9.52 12.34 8.20
C PRO A 134 10.00 13.75 8.52
N PRO A 135 9.46 14.78 7.83
CA PRO A 135 9.75 16.16 8.19
C PRO A 135 9.21 16.47 9.58
N VAL A 136 9.91 17.32 10.29
CA VAL A 136 9.58 17.71 11.66
C VAL A 136 8.45 18.75 11.67
#